data_6762750f47279556adaafda5dc8c4e79
#
_entry.id   6762750f47279556adaafda5dc8c4e79
#
_cell.length_a   1.000
_cell.length_b   1.000
_cell.length_c   1.000
_cell.angle_alpha   90.00
_cell.angle_beta   90.00
_cell.angle_gamma   90.00
#
_symmetry.space_group_name_H-M   'P 1'
#
loop_
_entity.id
_entity.type
_entity.pdbx_description
1 polymer ?
#
loop_
_entity_poly.entity_id
_entity_poly.type
_entity_poly.pdbx_seq_one_letter_code
_entity_poly.pdbx_strand_id
1 'polypeptide(L)'
;MRSIWVTFSKEGIHKYPGVDTDPKLATGNWDDVSFLGYSHRHIFHFKVWIEVFHDDRDIEFIQFKRWLERLYGNDELQLDHKSCEMIADDLAVTIQEKYPNRYIKISVAEDNENGCEMEYPDNYSDNFINQVI
;
A
#
# COMPACT_ATOMS: atom_id res chain seq x y z
N MET A 1 0.45 5.20 -22.38
CA MET A 1 1.39 4.71 -21.33
C MET A 1 1.35 3.18 -21.31
N ARG A 2 2.51 2.55 -21.12
CA ARG A 2 2.63 1.10 -20.93
C ARG A 2 2.97 0.81 -19.49
N SER A 3 2.34 -0.18 -18.92
CA SER A 3 2.68 -0.64 -17.58
C SER A 3 2.62 -2.16 -17.49
N ILE A 4 3.42 -2.71 -16.60
CA ILE A 4 3.27 -4.09 -16.14
C ILE A 4 2.63 -4.05 -14.75
N TRP A 5 2.10 -5.18 -14.31
CA TRP A 5 1.55 -5.26 -12.96
C TRP A 5 1.82 -6.62 -12.34
N VAL A 6 1.91 -6.63 -11.03
CA VAL A 6 2.09 -7.84 -10.23
C VAL A 6 1.15 -7.81 -9.03
N THR A 7 0.85 -8.98 -8.49
CA THR A 7 0.08 -9.12 -7.25
C THR A 7 0.85 -9.98 -6.25
N PHE A 8 0.65 -9.66 -4.98
CA PHE A 8 1.14 -10.50 -3.88
C PHE A 8 0.30 -10.24 -2.64
N SER A 9 0.44 -11.10 -1.64
CA SER A 9 -0.28 -10.92 -0.38
C SER A 9 0.64 -11.14 0.80
N LYS A 10 0.30 -10.50 1.93
CA LYS A 10 1.02 -10.63 3.20
C LYS A 10 0.03 -10.56 4.35
N GLU A 11 0.20 -11.42 5.35
CA GLU A 11 -0.50 -11.26 6.61
C GLU A 11 0.06 -10.07 7.37
N GLY A 12 -0.82 -9.29 7.98
CA GLY A 12 -0.41 -8.16 8.79
C GLY A 12 -1.39 -7.88 9.90
N ILE A 13 -0.91 -7.20 10.93
CA ILE A 13 -1.72 -6.79 12.07
C ILE A 13 -1.61 -5.28 12.23
N HIS A 14 -2.75 -4.63 12.43
CA HIS A 14 -2.80 -3.19 12.68
C HIS A 14 -4.01 -2.82 13.55
N LYS A 15 -4.10 -1.56 13.91
CA LYS A 15 -5.22 -1.00 14.67
C LYS A 15 -5.44 0.45 14.25
N TYR A 16 -6.63 0.97 14.53
CA TYR A 16 -6.97 2.36 14.28
C TYR A 16 -7.02 3.10 15.63
N PRO A 17 -5.93 3.78 16.05
CA PRO A 17 -5.90 4.47 17.34
C PRO A 17 -6.91 5.62 17.38
N GLY A 18 -7.63 5.73 18.51
CA GLY A 18 -8.55 6.84 18.73
C GLY A 18 -9.89 6.73 18.02
N VAL A 19 -10.15 5.63 17.31
CA VAL A 19 -11.43 5.42 16.62
C VAL A 19 -12.62 5.44 17.59
N ASP A 20 -12.43 4.97 18.82
CA ASP A 20 -13.43 4.88 19.86
C ASP A 20 -13.80 6.24 20.46
N THR A 21 -13.00 7.27 20.24
CA THR A 21 -13.27 8.64 20.71
C THR A 21 -13.85 9.54 19.63
N ASP A 22 -13.99 9.06 18.39
CA ASP A 22 -14.57 9.82 17.28
C ASP A 22 -16.04 9.41 17.13
N PRO A 23 -17.00 10.32 17.43
CA PRO A 23 -18.42 9.99 17.37
C PRO A 23 -18.93 9.68 15.96
N LYS A 24 -18.18 10.03 14.91
CA LYS A 24 -18.52 9.67 13.54
C LYS A 24 -18.25 8.19 13.26
N LEU A 25 -17.36 7.59 14.02
CA LEU A 25 -16.91 6.20 13.85
C LEU A 25 -17.41 5.32 14.98
N ALA A 26 -17.38 5.81 16.22
CA ALA A 26 -17.94 5.14 17.39
C ALA A 26 -19.39 5.62 17.58
N THR A 27 -20.27 5.22 16.67
CA THR A 27 -21.64 5.73 16.60
C THR A 27 -22.60 5.02 17.55
N GLY A 28 -22.27 3.82 18.00
CA GLY A 28 -23.18 2.99 18.80
C GLY A 28 -24.37 2.45 18.01
N ASN A 29 -24.35 2.58 16.67
CA ASN A 29 -25.42 2.17 15.77
C ASN A 29 -24.89 1.11 14.80
N TRP A 30 -25.66 0.85 13.74
CA TRP A 30 -25.34 -0.17 12.74
C TRP A 30 -24.03 0.09 11.98
N ASP A 31 -23.59 1.35 11.90
CA ASP A 31 -22.35 1.75 11.21
C ASP A 31 -21.16 1.96 12.16
N ASP A 32 -21.29 1.55 13.42
CA ASP A 32 -20.21 1.67 14.41
C ASP A 32 -19.01 0.81 13.99
N VAL A 33 -17.83 1.43 14.00
CA VAL A 33 -16.56 0.77 13.69
C VAL A 33 -15.52 0.92 14.80
N SER A 34 -15.98 1.18 16.03
CA SER A 34 -15.08 1.38 17.19
C SER A 34 -14.20 0.17 17.48
N PHE A 35 -14.60 -1.02 17.05
CA PHE A 35 -13.80 -2.24 17.19
C PHE A 35 -12.46 -2.16 16.45
N LEU A 36 -12.32 -1.28 15.46
CA LEU A 36 -11.06 -1.07 14.75
C LEU A 36 -9.94 -0.53 15.65
N GLY A 37 -10.28 -0.03 16.84
CA GLY A 37 -9.30 0.41 17.84
C GLY A 37 -8.50 -0.74 18.46
N TYR A 38 -9.01 -1.96 18.38
CA TYR A 38 -8.28 -3.14 18.81
C TYR A 38 -7.40 -3.67 17.70
N SER A 39 -6.26 -4.26 18.07
CA SER A 39 -5.39 -4.92 17.09
C SER A 39 -6.15 -6.02 16.37
N HIS A 40 -6.09 -6.03 15.05
CA HIS A 40 -6.77 -7.02 14.23
C HIS A 40 -5.90 -7.39 13.05
N ARG A 41 -6.07 -8.64 12.59
CA ARG A 41 -5.25 -9.23 11.53
C ARG A 41 -6.05 -9.34 10.26
N HIS A 42 -5.37 -9.05 9.13
CA HIS A 42 -5.90 -9.24 7.79
C HIS A 42 -4.87 -9.92 6.92
N ILE A 43 -5.33 -10.47 5.80
CA ILE A 43 -4.46 -10.75 4.66
C ILE A 43 -4.51 -9.50 3.79
N PHE A 44 -3.38 -8.81 3.69
CA PHE A 44 -3.27 -7.62 2.84
C PHE A 44 -2.93 -8.06 1.42
N HIS A 45 -3.75 -7.67 0.47
CA HIS A 45 -3.58 -7.97 -0.95
C HIS A 45 -3.06 -6.73 -1.65
N PHE A 46 -1.94 -6.90 -2.34
CA PHE A 46 -1.26 -5.83 -3.06
C PHE A 46 -1.40 -6.05 -4.55
N LYS A 47 -1.64 -4.99 -5.29
CA LYS A 47 -1.46 -4.97 -6.74
C LYS A 47 -0.68 -3.72 -7.09
N VAL A 48 0.40 -3.88 -7.84
CA VAL A 48 1.31 -2.81 -8.18
C VAL A 48 1.47 -2.74 -9.69
N TRP A 49 1.19 -1.57 -10.25
CA TRP A 49 1.44 -1.26 -11.66
C TRP A 49 2.63 -0.33 -11.73
N ILE A 50 3.53 -0.57 -12.65
CA ILE A 50 4.68 0.30 -12.89
C ILE A 50 4.83 0.55 -14.39
N GLU A 51 5.06 1.81 -14.74
CA GLU A 51 5.31 2.22 -16.10
C GLU A 51 6.57 1.57 -16.65
N VAL A 52 6.51 1.12 -17.91
CA VAL A 52 7.65 0.60 -18.63
C VAL A 52 7.84 1.40 -19.93
N PHE A 53 9.06 1.47 -20.41
CA PHE A 53 9.43 2.35 -21.52
C PHE A 53 9.54 1.62 -22.85
N HIS A 54 9.55 0.30 -22.85
CA HIS A 54 9.53 -0.50 -24.07
C HIS A 54 8.81 -1.84 -23.82
N ASP A 55 8.59 -2.60 -24.89
CA ASP A 55 7.69 -3.75 -24.89
C ASP A 55 8.38 -5.08 -24.57
N ASP A 56 9.69 -5.09 -24.37
CA ASP A 56 10.45 -6.33 -24.18
C ASP A 56 11.16 -6.34 -22.82
N ARG A 57 10.38 -6.54 -21.77
CA ARG A 57 10.88 -6.77 -20.42
C ARG A 57 11.80 -5.68 -19.89
N ASP A 58 11.41 -4.43 -20.09
CA ASP A 58 12.09 -3.28 -19.46
C ASP A 58 12.24 -3.53 -17.95
N ILE A 59 11.15 -3.98 -17.32
CA ILE A 59 11.16 -4.53 -15.97
C ILE A 59 10.54 -5.92 -16.09
N GLU A 60 11.29 -6.95 -15.69
CA GLU A 60 10.78 -8.32 -15.73
C GLU A 60 9.87 -8.52 -14.52
N PHE A 61 8.58 -8.89 -14.75
CA PHE A 61 7.56 -8.84 -13.69
C PHE A 61 7.74 -9.91 -12.61
N ILE A 62 8.33 -11.08 -12.89
CA ILE A 62 8.59 -12.07 -11.85
C ILE A 62 9.68 -11.58 -10.91
N GLN A 63 10.75 -10.98 -11.44
CA GLN A 63 11.80 -10.38 -10.62
C GLN A 63 11.26 -9.21 -9.81
N PHE A 64 10.40 -8.38 -10.39
CA PHE A 64 9.77 -7.26 -9.73
C PHE A 64 8.91 -7.75 -8.56
N LYS A 65 8.06 -8.74 -8.80
CA LYS A 65 7.22 -9.35 -7.76
C LYS A 65 8.07 -9.92 -6.62
N ARG A 66 9.11 -10.67 -6.92
CA ARG A 66 10.00 -11.24 -5.91
C ARG A 66 10.68 -10.17 -5.08
N TRP A 67 11.09 -9.09 -5.71
CA TRP A 67 11.69 -7.97 -4.99
C TRP A 67 10.68 -7.33 -4.03
N LEU A 68 9.45 -7.08 -4.49
CA LEU A 68 8.40 -6.52 -3.64
C LEU A 68 8.09 -7.45 -2.45
N GLU A 69 7.92 -8.73 -2.68
CA GLU A 69 7.68 -9.69 -1.61
C GLU A 69 8.81 -9.71 -0.60
N ARG A 70 10.04 -9.59 -1.07
CA ARG A 70 11.22 -9.59 -0.22
C ARG A 70 11.33 -8.36 0.68
N LEU A 71 10.79 -7.22 0.25
CA LEU A 71 10.76 -6.01 1.08
C LEU A 71 10.03 -6.23 2.40
N TYR A 72 9.01 -7.09 2.39
CA TYR A 72 8.18 -7.34 3.56
C TYR A 72 8.63 -8.56 4.38
N GLY A 73 9.54 -9.38 3.86
CA GLY A 73 10.01 -10.58 4.56
C GLY A 73 8.96 -11.70 4.60
N ASN A 74 9.16 -12.66 5.51
CA ASN A 74 8.32 -13.85 5.60
C ASN A 74 7.40 -13.88 6.81
N ASP A 75 7.58 -12.97 7.77
CA ASP A 75 6.79 -12.93 9.00
C ASP A 75 5.54 -12.06 8.84
N GLU A 76 4.63 -12.18 9.79
CA GLU A 76 3.47 -11.31 9.89
C GLU A 76 3.92 -9.85 10.03
N LEU A 77 3.35 -8.97 9.22
CA LEU A 77 3.71 -7.55 9.23
C LEU A 77 3.16 -6.86 10.47
N GLN A 78 4.04 -6.16 11.17
CA GLN A 78 3.66 -5.32 12.31
C GLN A 78 3.41 -3.91 11.79
N LEU A 79 2.17 -3.62 11.43
CA LEU A 79 1.81 -2.38 10.72
C LEU A 79 1.40 -1.27 11.67
N ASP A 80 1.22 -1.58 12.96
CA ASP A 80 0.85 -0.64 14.00
C ASP A 80 -0.42 0.15 13.62
N HIS A 81 -0.30 1.46 13.40
CA HIS A 81 -1.44 2.34 13.06
C HIS A 81 -1.66 2.53 11.56
N LYS A 82 -0.90 1.85 10.70
CA LYS A 82 -0.92 2.14 9.27
C LYS A 82 -2.21 1.67 8.60
N SER A 83 -2.85 2.59 7.90
CA SER A 83 -3.98 2.32 7.02
C SER A 83 -3.47 1.74 5.69
N CYS A 84 -4.39 1.23 4.87
CA CYS A 84 -4.04 0.78 3.51
C CYS A 84 -3.37 1.90 2.70
N GLU A 85 -3.86 3.13 2.83
CA GLU A 85 -3.30 4.29 2.12
C GLU A 85 -1.86 4.57 2.57
N MET A 86 -1.58 4.52 3.87
CA MET A 86 -0.24 4.72 4.40
C MET A 86 0.72 3.62 3.96
N ILE A 87 0.25 2.37 3.91
CA ILE A 87 1.03 1.23 3.41
C ILE A 87 1.40 1.46 1.95
N ALA A 88 0.44 1.90 1.13
CA ALA A 88 0.67 2.20 -0.28
C ALA A 88 1.70 3.32 -0.45
N ASP A 89 1.59 4.40 0.33
CA ASP A 89 2.54 5.53 0.26
C ASP A 89 3.96 5.09 0.59
N ASP A 90 4.14 4.30 1.65
CA ASP A 90 5.46 3.78 2.03
C ASP A 90 6.07 2.93 0.91
N LEU A 91 5.26 2.07 0.32
CA LEU A 91 5.71 1.21 -0.77
C LEU A 91 6.08 2.04 -2.02
N ALA A 92 5.29 3.06 -2.34
CA ALA A 92 5.55 3.93 -3.48
C ALA A 92 6.91 4.61 -3.37
N VAL A 93 7.26 5.14 -2.20
CA VAL A 93 8.57 5.77 -1.97
C VAL A 93 9.69 4.77 -2.22
N THR A 94 9.58 3.56 -1.71
CA THR A 94 10.59 2.53 -1.91
C THR A 94 10.74 2.15 -3.38
N ILE A 95 9.63 2.02 -4.11
CA ILE A 95 9.66 1.70 -5.54
C ILE A 95 10.30 2.85 -6.32
N GLN A 96 9.95 4.10 -6.01
CA GLN A 96 10.51 5.28 -6.69
C GLN A 96 12.03 5.41 -6.48
N GLU A 97 12.54 4.98 -5.35
CA GLU A 97 13.97 4.98 -5.10
C GLU A 97 14.71 4.03 -6.05
N LYS A 98 14.13 2.86 -6.32
CA LYS A 98 14.74 1.86 -7.21
C LYS A 98 14.45 2.16 -8.69
N TYR A 99 13.26 2.65 -9.00
CA TYR A 99 12.79 2.90 -10.37
C TYR A 99 12.29 4.34 -10.48
N PRO A 100 13.18 5.33 -10.49
CA PRO A 100 12.77 6.73 -10.52
C PRO A 100 12.11 7.12 -11.84
N ASN A 101 11.31 8.19 -11.79
CA ASN A 101 10.71 8.82 -12.96
C ASN A 101 9.76 7.90 -13.73
N ARG A 102 8.99 7.09 -12.98
CA ARG A 102 7.96 6.22 -13.56
C ARG A 102 6.64 6.43 -12.84
N TYR A 103 5.55 6.38 -13.57
CA TYR A 103 4.22 6.31 -12.97
C TYR A 103 4.07 4.96 -12.26
N ILE A 104 3.52 5.02 -11.07
CA ILE A 104 3.21 3.85 -10.25
C ILE A 104 1.78 3.95 -9.79
N LYS A 105 1.08 2.83 -9.78
CA LYS A 105 -0.23 2.71 -9.16
C LYS A 105 -0.18 1.54 -8.19
N ILE A 106 -0.74 1.71 -7.00
CA ILE A 106 -0.74 0.69 -5.96
C ILE A 106 -2.16 0.52 -5.41
N SER A 107 -2.60 -0.71 -5.35
CA SER A 107 -3.81 -1.10 -4.63
C SER A 107 -3.40 -1.89 -3.41
N VAL A 108 -3.94 -1.54 -2.25
CA VAL A 108 -3.80 -2.30 -1.00
C VAL A 108 -5.19 -2.59 -0.48
N ALA A 109 -5.50 -3.86 -0.28
CA ALA A 109 -6.82 -4.30 0.16
C ALA A 109 -6.72 -5.23 1.36
N GLU A 110 -7.69 -5.14 2.26
CA GLU A 110 -7.83 -6.02 3.41
C GLU A 110 -8.77 -7.16 3.02
N ASP A 111 -8.26 -8.40 3.05
CA ASP A 111 -9.01 -9.63 2.78
C ASP A 111 -9.76 -9.62 1.43
N ASN A 112 -9.31 -8.81 0.47
CA ASN A 112 -9.98 -8.56 -0.81
C ASN A 112 -11.41 -8.02 -0.69
N GLU A 113 -11.76 -7.46 0.45
CA GLU A 113 -13.11 -6.92 0.68
C GLU A 113 -13.16 -5.40 0.57
N ASN A 114 -12.15 -4.74 1.12
CA ASN A 114 -12.06 -3.28 1.14
C ASN A 114 -10.61 -2.87 0.94
N GLY A 115 -10.39 -1.73 0.33
CA GLY A 115 -9.03 -1.26 0.11
C GLY A 115 -8.97 0.10 -0.54
N CYS A 116 -7.78 0.47 -0.98
CA CYS A 116 -7.52 1.73 -1.67
C CYS A 116 -6.80 1.49 -2.99
N GLU A 117 -6.90 2.45 -3.88
CA GLU A 117 -6.07 2.58 -5.08
C GLU A 117 -5.42 3.94 -5.05
N MET A 118 -4.09 3.97 -5.15
CA MET A 118 -3.30 5.19 -5.10
C MET A 118 -2.47 5.33 -6.35
N GLU A 119 -2.52 6.50 -6.99
CA GLU A 119 -1.73 6.79 -8.17
C GLU A 119 -0.58 7.73 -7.80
N TYR A 120 0.59 7.44 -8.33
CA TYR A 120 1.82 8.18 -8.04
C TYR A 120 2.45 8.58 -9.36
N PRO A 121 2.33 9.86 -9.77
CA PRO A 121 2.96 10.33 -10.99
C PRO A 121 4.48 10.36 -10.87
N ASP A 122 5.15 10.56 -12.00
CA ASP A 122 6.60 10.73 -12.05
C ASP A 122 7.07 11.71 -10.97
N ASN A 123 8.19 11.38 -10.32
CA ASN A 123 8.82 12.21 -9.30
C ASN A 123 7.96 12.40 -8.03
N TYR A 124 7.06 11.47 -7.74
CA TYR A 124 6.22 11.55 -6.54
C TYR A 124 7.06 11.72 -5.26
N SER A 125 8.13 10.93 -5.12
CA SER A 125 8.99 11.01 -3.93
C SER A 125 9.69 12.37 -3.82
N ASP A 126 10.11 12.95 -4.94
CA ASP A 126 10.71 14.29 -4.97
C ASP A 126 9.68 15.34 -4.55
N ASN A 127 8.46 15.26 -5.07
CA ASN A 127 7.38 16.16 -4.70
C ASN A 127 7.01 16.03 -3.22
N PHE A 128 7.00 14.81 -2.69
CA PHE A 128 6.73 14.55 -1.29
C PHE A 128 7.80 15.17 -0.39
N ILE A 129 9.07 15.01 -0.74
CA ILE A 129 10.20 15.59 0.00
C ILE A 129 10.11 17.12 -0.02
N ASN A 130 9.79 17.71 -1.17
CA ASN A 130 9.64 19.16 -1.30
C ASN A 130 8.48 19.71 -0.48
N GLN A 131 7.43 18.95 -0.28
CA GLN A 131 6.30 19.37 0.54
C GLN A 131 6.61 19.36 2.03
N VAL A 132 7.54 18.53 2.47
CA VAL A 132 7.93 18.41 3.88
C VAL A 132 8.94 19.49 4.28
N ILE A 133 9.67 20.01 3.32
CA ILE A 133 10.67 21.06 3.53
C ILE A 133 10.02 22.43 3.42
#